data_c68eb427214abec3e66ba7818d4c7917
#
_entry.id   c68eb427214abec3e66ba7818d4c7917
#
_cell.length_a   1.000
_cell.length_b   1.000
_cell.length_c   1.000
_cell.angle_alpha   90.00
_cell.angle_beta   90.00
_cell.angle_gamma   90.00
#
_symmetry.space_group_name_H-M   'P 1'
#
loop_
_entity.id
_entity.type
_entity.pdbx_description
1 polymer ?
#
loop_
_entity_poly.entity_id
_entity_poly.type
_entity_poly.pdbx_seq_one_letter_code
_entity_poly.pdbx_strand_id
1 'polypeptide(L)'
;MSVQERKQRERADRERLIVATARELAEQQGWDAVTTRRLAERIEYSQPVLYSHFRGKREIIGAVALQGAAELAVSMRAAASAADGPRGRAAALARAYLDFALRNPAVYEAMFQLDGGLAFAQESTPQPLKDAFAALLENLAEVAGPGVHPGLFTEVFWASLHGLATLTKARRLPPEDAERRTDLLVDRLASL
;
A
#
# COMPACT_ATOMS: atom_id res chain seq x y z
N MET A 1 -5.19 -28.48 20.26
CA MET A 1 -4.18 -27.56 19.71
C MET A 1 -2.80 -28.14 19.97
N SER A 2 -2.05 -28.45 18.92
CA SER A 2 -0.74 -29.08 19.04
C SER A 2 0.32 -28.07 19.54
N VAL A 3 1.42 -28.56 20.12
CA VAL A 3 2.57 -27.71 20.52
C VAL A 3 3.11 -26.94 19.33
N GLN A 4 3.07 -27.51 18.13
CA GLN A 4 3.57 -26.92 16.91
C GLN A 4 2.69 -25.75 16.43
N GLU A 5 1.35 -25.88 16.49
CA GLU A 5 0.41 -24.81 16.18
C GLU A 5 0.56 -23.63 17.14
N ARG A 6 0.79 -23.89 18.44
CA ARG A 6 1.04 -22.83 19.41
C ARG A 6 2.33 -22.07 19.08
N LYS A 7 3.43 -22.77 18.79
CA LYS A 7 4.71 -22.13 18.44
C LYS A 7 4.60 -21.27 17.15
N GLN A 8 3.87 -21.76 16.15
CA GLN A 8 3.64 -21.01 14.91
C GLN A 8 2.82 -19.74 15.17
N ARG A 9 1.80 -19.82 16.01
CA ARG A 9 0.99 -18.67 16.40
C ARG A 9 1.82 -17.63 17.16
N GLU A 10 2.58 -18.07 18.17
CA GLU A 10 3.47 -17.20 18.93
C GLU A 10 4.50 -16.50 18.02
N ARG A 11 5.04 -17.23 17.02
CA ARG A 11 5.95 -16.65 16.02
C ARG A 11 5.26 -15.57 15.18
N ALA A 12 4.07 -15.87 14.65
CA ALA A 12 3.29 -14.92 13.85
C ALA A 12 2.87 -13.68 14.66
N ASP A 13 2.53 -13.85 15.95
CA ASP A 13 2.21 -12.74 16.84
C ASP A 13 3.41 -11.81 17.04
N ARG A 14 4.61 -12.37 17.22
CA ARG A 14 5.85 -11.58 17.34
C ARG A 14 6.18 -10.83 16.04
N GLU A 15 6.05 -11.50 14.89
CA GLU A 15 6.25 -10.85 13.59
C GLU A 15 5.29 -9.69 13.40
N ARG A 16 4.00 -9.85 13.74
CA ARG A 16 3.02 -8.77 13.70
C ARG A 16 3.40 -7.61 14.63
N LEU A 17 3.86 -7.90 15.84
CA LEU A 17 4.30 -6.87 16.78
C LEU A 17 5.49 -6.08 16.24
N ILE A 18 6.49 -6.75 15.66
CA ILE A 18 7.67 -6.10 15.08
C ILE A 18 7.26 -5.18 13.92
N VAL A 19 6.40 -5.67 13.01
CA VAL A 19 5.91 -4.92 11.85
C VAL A 19 5.08 -3.70 12.29
N ALA A 20 4.17 -3.88 13.25
CA ALA A 20 3.35 -2.79 13.78
C ALA A 20 4.20 -1.70 14.45
N THR A 21 5.18 -2.11 15.25
CA THR A 21 6.10 -1.17 15.92
C THR A 21 7.00 -0.44 14.92
N ALA A 22 7.46 -1.12 13.88
CA ALA A 22 8.26 -0.50 12.83
C ALA A 22 7.46 0.54 12.04
N ARG A 23 6.21 0.19 11.68
CA ARG A 23 5.27 1.10 11.02
C ARG A 23 5.00 2.34 11.88
N GLU A 24 4.65 2.15 13.16
CA GLU A 24 4.39 3.26 14.07
C GLU A 24 5.61 4.19 14.20
N LEU A 25 6.80 3.62 14.35
CA LEU A 25 8.04 4.40 14.45
C LEU A 25 8.34 5.15 13.14
N ALA A 26 8.11 4.52 11.98
CA ALA A 26 8.29 5.14 10.68
C ALA A 26 7.30 6.30 10.45
N GLU A 27 6.02 6.13 10.82
CA GLU A 27 5.02 7.20 10.70
C GLU A 27 5.32 8.39 11.60
N GLN A 28 5.85 8.15 12.80
CA GLN A 28 6.18 9.21 13.76
C GLN A 28 7.50 9.93 13.47
N GLN A 29 8.51 9.22 12.98
CA GLN A 29 9.90 9.73 12.92
C GLN A 29 10.63 9.45 11.61
N GLY A 30 9.94 8.87 10.63
CA GLY A 30 10.52 8.47 9.34
C GLY A 30 11.30 7.15 9.41
N TRP A 31 11.57 6.59 8.23
CA TRP A 31 12.26 5.31 8.11
C TRP A 31 13.70 5.31 8.61
N ASP A 32 14.38 6.45 8.65
CA ASP A 32 15.74 6.54 9.19
C ASP A 32 15.79 6.23 10.69
N ALA A 33 14.71 6.52 11.39
CA ALA A 33 14.57 6.20 12.81
C ALA A 33 14.35 4.70 13.08
N VAL A 34 13.93 3.91 12.08
CA VAL A 34 13.67 2.48 12.23
C VAL A 34 14.98 1.72 12.14
N THR A 35 15.47 1.27 13.29
CA THR A 35 16.65 0.40 13.41
C THR A 35 16.29 -0.85 14.24
N THR A 36 16.99 -1.96 13.99
CA THR A 36 16.78 -3.22 14.74
C THR A 36 16.97 -3.03 16.23
N ARG A 37 17.93 -2.17 16.63
CA ARG A 37 18.17 -1.84 18.03
C ARG A 37 16.95 -1.13 18.65
N ARG A 38 16.45 -0.04 18.02
CA ARG A 38 15.32 0.72 18.55
C ARG A 38 14.03 -0.11 18.58
N LEU A 39 13.85 -0.97 17.59
CA LEU A 39 12.70 -1.89 17.60
C LEU A 39 12.79 -2.87 18.77
N ALA A 40 13.95 -3.52 18.95
CA ALA A 40 14.16 -4.43 20.06
C ALA A 40 13.92 -3.78 21.42
N GLU A 41 14.45 -2.55 21.63
CA GLU A 41 14.24 -1.76 22.84
C GLU A 41 12.73 -1.46 23.06
N ARG A 42 12.00 -1.09 21.98
CA ARG A 42 10.59 -0.67 22.09
C ARG A 42 9.63 -1.82 22.37
N ILE A 43 9.95 -3.04 21.89
CA ILE A 43 9.13 -4.26 22.12
C ILE A 43 9.66 -5.12 23.28
N GLU A 44 10.67 -4.64 23.99
CA GLU A 44 11.31 -5.35 25.11
C GLU A 44 11.87 -6.72 24.73
N TYR A 45 12.40 -6.85 23.50
CA TYR A 45 13.06 -8.07 23.02
C TYR A 45 14.57 -7.84 22.85
N SER A 46 15.32 -8.95 22.90
CA SER A 46 16.73 -8.88 22.51
C SER A 46 16.89 -8.78 20.99
N GLN A 47 17.96 -8.14 20.52
CA GLN A 47 18.25 -8.07 19.07
C GLN A 47 18.35 -9.47 18.42
N PRO A 48 18.98 -10.50 19.03
CA PRO A 48 18.96 -11.85 18.46
C PRO A 48 17.56 -12.41 18.21
N VAL A 49 16.59 -12.13 19.08
CA VAL A 49 15.19 -12.52 18.86
C VAL A 49 14.62 -11.83 17.62
N LEU A 50 14.89 -10.54 17.45
CA LEU A 50 14.43 -9.81 16.28
C LEU A 50 15.05 -10.37 14.99
N TYR A 51 16.35 -10.67 15.00
CA TYR A 51 17.04 -11.31 13.86
C TYR A 51 16.55 -12.72 13.54
N SER A 52 15.94 -13.44 14.49
CA SER A 52 15.30 -14.74 14.23
C SER A 52 14.01 -14.63 13.41
N HIS A 53 13.42 -13.43 13.32
CA HIS A 53 12.21 -13.12 12.54
C HIS A 53 12.52 -12.37 11.24
N PHE A 54 13.43 -11.38 11.28
CA PHE A 54 13.80 -10.54 10.14
C PHE A 54 15.30 -10.39 10.05
N ARG A 55 15.90 -10.68 8.89
CA ARG A 55 17.35 -10.58 8.66
C ARG A 55 17.88 -9.15 8.75
N GLY A 56 16.98 -8.14 8.72
CA GLY A 56 17.33 -6.75 8.83
C GLY A 56 16.20 -5.81 8.43
N LYS A 57 16.50 -4.52 8.41
CA LYS A 57 15.55 -3.44 8.10
C LYS A 57 14.84 -3.63 6.75
N ARG A 58 15.55 -4.15 5.74
CA ARG A 58 14.99 -4.40 4.40
C ARG A 58 13.78 -5.35 4.44
N GLU A 59 13.88 -6.47 5.16
CA GLU A 59 12.77 -7.42 5.29
C GLU A 59 11.61 -6.84 6.10
N ILE A 60 11.89 -5.99 7.09
CA ILE A 60 10.87 -5.28 7.87
C ILE A 60 10.13 -4.28 6.98
N ILE A 61 10.84 -3.51 6.14
CA ILE A 61 10.24 -2.62 5.13
C ILE A 61 9.32 -3.42 4.21
N GLY A 62 9.79 -4.56 3.70
CA GLY A 62 8.98 -5.44 2.86
C GLY A 62 7.72 -5.94 3.55
N ALA A 63 7.80 -6.34 4.81
CA ALA A 63 6.64 -6.79 5.58
C ALA A 63 5.62 -5.66 5.82
N VAL A 64 6.07 -4.43 6.12
CA VAL A 64 5.20 -3.25 6.23
C VAL A 64 4.56 -2.93 4.88
N ALA A 65 5.31 -3.01 3.77
CA ALA A 65 4.79 -2.79 2.43
C ALA A 65 3.69 -3.79 2.05
N LEU A 66 3.86 -5.08 2.38
CA LEU A 66 2.86 -6.12 2.12
C LEU A 66 1.59 -5.91 2.96
N GLN A 67 1.73 -5.52 4.22
CA GLN A 67 0.59 -5.15 5.05
C GLN A 67 -0.15 -3.95 4.46
N GLY A 68 0.57 -2.90 4.07
CA GLY A 68 -0.01 -1.72 3.44
C GLY A 68 -0.73 -2.02 2.13
N ALA A 69 -0.18 -2.90 1.29
CA ALA A 69 -0.82 -3.33 0.05
C ALA A 69 -2.15 -4.06 0.31
N ALA A 70 -2.19 -4.94 1.31
CA ALA A 70 -3.42 -5.63 1.70
C ALA A 70 -4.49 -4.65 2.22
N GLU A 71 -4.10 -3.69 3.07
CA GLU A 71 -4.99 -2.65 3.58
C GLU A 71 -5.52 -1.75 2.46
N LEU A 72 -4.67 -1.34 1.53
CA LEU A 72 -5.05 -0.54 0.36
C LEU A 72 -6.05 -1.29 -0.52
N ALA A 73 -5.82 -2.58 -0.80
CA ALA A 73 -6.74 -3.41 -1.58
C ALA A 73 -8.13 -3.47 -0.92
N VAL A 74 -8.20 -3.69 0.39
CA VAL A 74 -9.45 -3.72 1.16
C VAL A 74 -10.16 -2.36 1.09
N SER A 75 -9.44 -1.27 1.32
CA SER A 75 -9.98 0.09 1.26
C SER A 75 -10.56 0.42 -0.11
N MET A 76 -9.84 0.11 -1.18
CA MET A 76 -10.28 0.35 -2.55
C MET A 76 -11.52 -0.47 -2.92
N ARG A 77 -11.57 -1.77 -2.58
CA ARG A 77 -12.74 -2.61 -2.83
C ARG A 77 -13.97 -2.14 -2.06
N ALA A 78 -13.80 -1.75 -0.79
CA ALA A 78 -14.87 -1.21 0.02
C ALA A 78 -15.43 0.11 -0.57
N ALA A 79 -14.56 1.01 -1.01
CA ALA A 79 -14.96 2.27 -1.64
C ALA A 79 -15.69 2.02 -2.97
N ALA A 80 -15.19 1.12 -3.81
CA ALA A 80 -15.81 0.79 -5.09
C ALA A 80 -17.19 0.13 -4.92
N SER A 81 -17.34 -0.77 -3.93
CA SER A 81 -18.63 -1.46 -3.66
C SER A 81 -19.73 -0.52 -3.16
N ALA A 82 -19.37 0.62 -2.60
CA ALA A 82 -20.32 1.64 -2.11
C ALA A 82 -20.66 2.70 -3.17
N ALA A 83 -20.10 2.61 -4.37
CA ALA A 83 -20.26 3.61 -5.43
C ALA A 83 -21.08 3.09 -6.61
N ASP A 84 -21.89 3.97 -7.19
CA ASP A 84 -22.76 3.66 -8.33
C ASP A 84 -22.07 3.91 -9.67
N GLY A 85 -22.23 2.96 -10.57
CA GLY A 85 -21.76 3.04 -11.96
C GLY A 85 -20.24 3.05 -12.12
N PRO A 86 -19.74 2.84 -13.35
CA PRO A 86 -18.30 2.74 -13.61
C PRO A 86 -17.53 4.00 -13.23
N ARG A 87 -18.04 5.18 -13.58
CA ARG A 87 -17.41 6.46 -13.23
C ARG A 87 -17.37 6.70 -11.72
N GLY A 88 -18.48 6.38 -11.00
CA GLY A 88 -18.53 6.49 -9.54
C GLY A 88 -17.51 5.59 -8.87
N ARG A 89 -17.37 4.34 -9.35
CA ARG A 89 -16.35 3.40 -8.84
C ARG A 89 -14.93 3.91 -9.08
N ALA A 90 -14.63 4.43 -10.27
CA ALA A 90 -13.32 5.00 -10.57
C ALA A 90 -12.99 6.19 -9.64
N ALA A 91 -13.97 7.08 -9.39
CA ALA A 91 -13.80 8.21 -8.47
C ALA A 91 -13.58 7.74 -7.03
N ALA A 92 -14.34 6.74 -6.56
CA ALA A 92 -14.19 6.18 -5.23
C ALA A 92 -12.82 5.50 -5.03
N LEU A 93 -12.36 4.74 -6.02
CA LEU A 93 -11.02 4.14 -6.03
C LEU A 93 -9.92 5.21 -5.97
N ALA A 94 -10.03 6.26 -6.80
CA ALA A 94 -9.05 7.34 -6.81
C ALA A 94 -8.94 8.02 -5.44
N ARG A 95 -10.08 8.35 -4.83
CA ARG A 95 -10.12 8.95 -3.49
C ARG A 95 -9.55 8.01 -2.43
N ALA A 96 -9.95 6.73 -2.43
CA ALA A 96 -9.44 5.74 -1.46
C ALA A 96 -7.92 5.57 -1.56
N TYR A 97 -7.37 5.53 -2.77
CA TYR A 97 -5.94 5.44 -3.01
C TYR A 97 -5.18 6.67 -2.48
N LEU A 98 -5.64 7.87 -2.84
CA LEU A 98 -5.00 9.12 -2.43
C LEU A 98 -5.12 9.36 -0.92
N ASP A 99 -6.26 9.05 -0.34
CA ASP A 99 -6.49 9.08 1.10
C ASP A 99 -5.57 8.13 1.86
N PHE A 100 -5.38 6.91 1.34
CA PHE A 100 -4.45 5.95 1.93
C PHE A 100 -3.02 6.48 1.93
N ALA A 101 -2.56 7.02 0.81
CA ALA A 101 -1.22 7.61 0.68
C ALA A 101 -1.01 8.79 1.65
N LEU A 102 -2.04 9.61 1.87
CA LEU A 102 -2.01 10.76 2.76
C LEU A 102 -1.98 10.34 4.25
N ARG A 103 -2.79 9.35 4.62
CA ARG A 103 -2.91 8.91 6.02
C ARG A 103 -1.79 7.97 6.48
N ASN A 104 -1.12 7.30 5.54
CA ASN A 104 -0.08 6.32 5.80
C ASN A 104 1.20 6.64 5.00
N PRO A 105 1.80 7.81 5.17
CA PRO A 105 2.89 8.26 4.31
C PRO A 105 4.15 7.39 4.41
N ALA A 106 4.46 6.82 5.57
CA ALA A 106 5.60 5.92 5.72
C ALA A 106 5.32 4.51 5.15
N VAL A 107 4.09 4.01 5.29
CA VAL A 107 3.68 2.76 4.64
C VAL A 107 3.73 2.91 3.12
N TYR A 108 3.21 4.03 2.59
CA TYR A 108 3.24 4.31 1.16
C TYR A 108 4.68 4.41 0.62
N GLU A 109 5.59 5.00 1.39
CA GLU A 109 7.01 5.05 1.09
C GLU A 109 7.65 3.65 1.05
N ALA A 110 7.31 2.77 2.02
CA ALA A 110 7.75 1.38 2.03
C ALA A 110 7.26 0.59 0.81
N MET A 111 6.04 0.86 0.35
CA MET A 111 5.44 0.17 -0.80
C MET A 111 6.10 0.54 -2.14
N PHE A 112 6.51 1.80 -2.32
CA PHE A 112 6.84 2.32 -3.65
C PHE A 112 8.21 2.99 -3.79
N GLN A 113 8.85 3.37 -2.71
CA GLN A 113 10.06 4.19 -2.76
C GLN A 113 11.28 3.51 -2.10
N LEU A 114 11.07 2.56 -1.20
CA LEU A 114 12.14 1.86 -0.49
C LEU A 114 12.35 0.45 -1.03
N ASP A 115 13.58 -0.05 -0.91
CA ASP A 115 13.88 -1.42 -1.24
C ASP A 115 13.49 -2.36 -0.09
N GLY A 116 12.29 -2.93 -0.19
CA GLY A 116 11.78 -3.98 0.69
C GLY A 116 12.13 -5.40 0.25
N GLY A 117 12.90 -5.57 -0.82
CA GLY A 117 13.24 -6.89 -1.37
C GLY A 117 12.07 -7.61 -2.05
N LEU A 118 11.03 -6.88 -2.44
CA LEU A 118 9.83 -7.45 -3.04
C LEU A 118 9.95 -7.48 -4.57
N ALA A 119 9.41 -8.54 -5.16
CA ALA A 119 9.27 -8.66 -6.60
C ALA A 119 8.01 -7.92 -7.08
N PHE A 120 8.08 -7.24 -8.23
CA PHE A 120 6.97 -6.55 -8.88
C PHE A 120 6.84 -6.99 -10.34
N ALA A 121 5.61 -6.97 -10.86
CA ALA A 121 5.28 -7.24 -12.26
C ALA A 121 5.84 -8.57 -12.80
N GLN A 122 5.90 -9.60 -11.96
CA GLN A 122 6.39 -10.94 -12.31
C GLN A 122 5.63 -12.03 -11.55
N GLU A 123 5.83 -13.28 -11.92
CA GLU A 123 5.11 -14.41 -11.32
C GLU A 123 5.31 -14.50 -9.80
N SER A 124 6.55 -14.24 -9.35
CA SER A 124 6.93 -14.26 -7.92
C SER A 124 6.47 -13.03 -7.12
N THR A 125 5.72 -12.11 -7.72
CA THR A 125 5.14 -10.97 -6.99
C THR A 125 4.27 -11.46 -5.84
N PRO A 126 4.47 -10.99 -4.60
CA PRO A 126 3.67 -11.40 -3.44
C PRO A 126 2.17 -11.10 -3.64
N GLN A 127 1.33 -12.00 -3.10
CA GLN A 127 -0.11 -11.93 -3.28
C GLN A 127 -0.74 -10.58 -2.85
N PRO A 128 -0.37 -9.94 -1.72
CA PRO A 128 -0.95 -8.65 -1.36
C PRO A 128 -0.74 -7.54 -2.40
N LEU A 129 0.40 -7.56 -3.12
CA LEU A 129 0.66 -6.60 -4.20
C LEU A 129 -0.19 -6.90 -5.44
N LYS A 130 -0.35 -8.19 -5.78
CA LYS A 130 -1.28 -8.62 -6.84
C LYS A 130 -2.71 -8.22 -6.52
N ASP A 131 -3.14 -8.40 -5.28
CA ASP A 131 -4.50 -8.07 -4.82
C ASP A 131 -4.77 -6.56 -4.86
N ALA A 132 -3.77 -5.73 -4.55
CA ALA A 132 -3.89 -4.28 -4.67
C ALA A 132 -4.07 -3.83 -6.12
N PHE A 133 -3.32 -4.41 -7.07
CA PHE A 133 -3.50 -4.14 -8.50
C PHE A 133 -4.83 -4.70 -9.01
N ALA A 134 -5.21 -5.91 -8.60
CA ALA A 134 -6.48 -6.53 -8.97
C ALA A 134 -7.68 -5.69 -8.51
N ALA A 135 -7.62 -5.06 -7.33
CA ALA A 135 -8.67 -4.18 -6.83
C ALA A 135 -8.91 -2.97 -7.76
N LEU A 136 -7.88 -2.46 -8.42
CA LEU A 136 -8.03 -1.45 -9.48
C LEU A 136 -8.60 -2.06 -10.74
N LEU A 137 -7.98 -3.12 -11.25
CA LEU A 137 -8.33 -3.75 -12.54
C LEU A 137 -9.79 -4.22 -12.59
N GLU A 138 -10.27 -4.91 -11.56
CA GLU A 138 -11.63 -5.43 -11.44
C GLU A 138 -12.70 -4.32 -11.59
N ASN A 139 -12.40 -3.12 -11.12
CA ASN A 139 -13.33 -2.00 -11.10
C ASN A 139 -13.13 -0.99 -12.23
N LEU A 140 -12.00 -1.03 -12.92
CA LEU A 140 -11.69 -0.13 -14.03
C LEU A 140 -11.89 -0.76 -15.41
N ALA A 141 -12.08 -2.08 -15.49
CA ALA A 141 -12.23 -2.78 -16.76
C ALA A 141 -13.41 -2.25 -17.61
N GLU A 142 -14.54 -1.91 -16.98
CA GLU A 142 -15.70 -1.32 -17.65
C GLU A 142 -15.47 0.16 -18.02
N VAL A 143 -14.58 0.85 -17.32
CA VAL A 143 -14.24 2.26 -17.55
C VAL A 143 -13.34 2.43 -18.76
N ALA A 144 -12.51 1.43 -19.05
CA ALA A 144 -11.53 1.46 -20.15
C ALA A 144 -12.17 1.67 -21.54
N GLY A 145 -13.46 1.30 -21.69
CA GLY A 145 -14.18 1.46 -22.95
C GLY A 145 -13.80 0.42 -24.03
N PRO A 146 -14.53 0.40 -25.14
CA PRO A 146 -14.30 -0.56 -26.21
C PRO A 146 -12.96 -0.29 -26.92
N GLY A 147 -12.19 -1.37 -27.14
CA GLY A 147 -10.92 -1.31 -27.87
C GLY A 147 -9.70 -0.91 -27.02
N VAL A 148 -9.88 -0.57 -25.76
CA VAL A 148 -8.78 -0.28 -24.85
C VAL A 148 -8.47 -1.53 -24.00
N HIS A 149 -7.19 -1.91 -23.92
CA HIS A 149 -6.77 -3.03 -23.06
C HIS A 149 -6.93 -2.64 -21.57
N PRO A 150 -7.79 -3.33 -20.79
CA PRO A 150 -8.10 -2.93 -19.42
C PRO A 150 -6.87 -2.85 -18.50
N GLY A 151 -5.90 -3.76 -18.67
CA GLY A 151 -4.66 -3.74 -17.88
C GLY A 151 -3.84 -2.47 -18.12
N LEU A 152 -3.63 -2.09 -19.39
CA LEU A 152 -2.90 -0.86 -19.74
C LEU A 152 -3.63 0.38 -19.25
N PHE A 153 -4.95 0.40 -19.37
CA PHE A 153 -5.75 1.49 -18.80
C PHE A 153 -5.55 1.61 -17.28
N THR A 154 -5.60 0.47 -16.58
CA THR A 154 -5.38 0.42 -15.13
C THR A 154 -3.98 0.90 -14.74
N GLU A 155 -2.95 0.53 -15.49
CA GLU A 155 -1.58 0.99 -15.27
C GLU A 155 -1.46 2.51 -15.41
N VAL A 156 -2.06 3.10 -16.45
CA VAL A 156 -2.06 4.56 -16.69
C VAL A 156 -2.84 5.28 -15.58
N PHE A 157 -4.00 4.74 -15.20
CA PHE A 157 -4.80 5.30 -14.10
C PHE A 157 -4.02 5.27 -12.79
N TRP A 158 -3.43 4.12 -12.46
CA TRP A 158 -2.59 3.97 -11.27
C TRP A 158 -1.35 4.87 -11.29
N ALA A 159 -0.63 4.96 -12.40
CA ALA A 159 0.52 5.86 -12.55
C ALA A 159 0.13 7.32 -12.30
N SER A 160 -1.06 7.74 -12.77
CA SER A 160 -1.58 9.08 -12.53
C SER A 160 -1.87 9.32 -11.04
N LEU A 161 -2.50 8.37 -10.36
CA LEU A 161 -2.75 8.46 -8.91
C LEU A 161 -1.44 8.48 -8.11
N HIS A 162 -0.48 7.62 -8.49
CA HIS A 162 0.83 7.59 -7.84
C HIS A 162 1.57 8.93 -8.02
N GLY A 163 1.50 9.51 -9.22
CA GLY A 163 2.06 10.84 -9.49
C GLY A 163 1.42 11.91 -8.63
N LEU A 164 0.07 11.94 -8.53
CA LEU A 164 -0.64 12.89 -7.67
C LEU A 164 -0.26 12.71 -6.19
N ALA A 165 -0.23 11.48 -5.67
CA ALA A 165 0.15 11.19 -4.30
C ALA A 165 1.59 11.67 -3.99
N THR A 166 2.54 11.34 -4.87
CA THR A 166 3.95 11.67 -4.71
C THR A 166 4.20 13.18 -4.76
N LEU A 167 3.60 13.87 -5.74
CA LEU A 167 3.73 15.32 -5.89
C LEU A 167 3.07 16.08 -4.74
N THR A 168 1.94 15.58 -4.23
CA THR A 168 1.24 16.15 -3.07
C THR A 168 2.09 16.00 -1.82
N LYS A 169 2.63 14.78 -1.55
CA LYS A 169 3.55 14.53 -0.43
C LYS A 169 4.79 15.46 -0.49
N ALA A 170 5.31 15.69 -1.68
CA ALA A 170 6.47 16.57 -1.91
C ALA A 170 6.12 18.07 -1.89
N ARG A 171 4.85 18.45 -1.60
CA ARG A 171 4.36 19.84 -1.63
C ARG A 171 4.61 20.56 -2.95
N ARG A 172 4.53 19.82 -4.07
CA ARG A 172 4.70 20.35 -5.43
C ARG A 172 3.37 20.74 -6.08
N LEU A 173 2.24 20.36 -5.46
CA LEU A 173 0.90 20.69 -5.90
C LEU A 173 0.17 21.51 -4.83
N PRO A 174 -0.61 22.55 -5.20
CA PRO A 174 -1.45 23.29 -4.27
C PRO A 174 -2.48 22.37 -3.59
N PRO A 175 -2.59 22.36 -2.26
CA PRO A 175 -3.51 21.43 -1.56
C PRO A 175 -4.98 21.72 -1.82
N GLU A 176 -5.34 22.98 -2.05
CA GLU A 176 -6.71 23.45 -2.28
C GLU A 176 -7.38 22.87 -3.53
N ASP A 177 -6.60 22.39 -4.50
CA ASP A 177 -7.12 21.80 -5.73
C ASP A 177 -7.10 20.25 -5.73
N ALA A 178 -6.85 19.60 -4.60
CA ALA A 178 -6.68 18.15 -4.54
C ALA A 178 -7.91 17.40 -5.07
N GLU A 179 -9.12 17.75 -4.64
CA GLU A 179 -10.34 17.12 -5.11
C GLU A 179 -10.59 17.41 -6.60
N ARG A 180 -10.43 18.67 -7.03
CA ARG A 180 -10.63 19.07 -8.43
C ARG A 180 -9.69 18.30 -9.38
N ARG A 181 -8.43 18.05 -8.98
CA ARG A 181 -7.50 17.24 -9.76
C ARG A 181 -7.95 15.78 -9.88
N THR A 182 -8.46 15.23 -8.79
CA THR A 182 -8.98 13.86 -8.79
C THR A 182 -10.20 13.74 -9.69
N ASP A 183 -11.14 14.67 -9.59
CA ASP A 183 -12.32 14.68 -10.43
C ASP A 183 -11.97 14.88 -11.92
N LEU A 184 -11.03 15.79 -12.23
CA LEU A 184 -10.53 15.99 -13.59
C LEU A 184 -9.89 14.72 -14.16
N LEU A 185 -9.06 14.03 -13.37
CA LEU A 185 -8.45 12.76 -13.78
C LEU A 185 -9.52 11.73 -14.15
N VAL A 186 -10.50 11.54 -13.25
CA VAL A 186 -11.59 10.57 -13.47
C VAL A 186 -12.41 10.97 -14.69
N ASP A 187 -12.78 12.24 -14.83
CA ASP A 187 -13.59 12.74 -15.95
C ASP A 187 -12.89 12.51 -17.30
N ARG A 188 -11.58 12.72 -17.36
CA ARG A 188 -10.83 12.55 -18.62
C ARG A 188 -10.58 11.11 -18.98
N LEU A 189 -10.38 10.25 -18.00
CA LEU A 189 -10.13 8.81 -18.25
C LEU A 189 -11.42 7.99 -18.34
N ALA A 190 -12.50 8.38 -17.63
CA ALA A 190 -13.78 7.67 -17.67
C ALA A 190 -14.73 8.18 -18.76
N SER A 191 -14.33 9.14 -19.59
CA SER A 191 -15.15 9.71 -20.67
C SER A 191 -14.69 9.25 -22.06
N LEU A 192 -13.78 8.26 -22.13
CA LEU A 192 -13.31 7.62 -23.34
C LEU A 192 -14.16 6.39 -23.65
#